data_df049e62151332d1c533bf3af4c55acf
#
_entry.id   df049e62151332d1c533bf3af4c55acf
#
_cell.length_a   1.000
_cell.length_b   1.000
_cell.length_c   1.000
_cell.angle_alpha   90.00
_cell.angle_beta   90.00
_cell.angle_gamma   90.00
#
_symmetry.space_group_name_H-M   'P 1'
#
loop_
_entity.id
_entity.type
_entity.pdbx_description
1 polymer ?
#
loop_
_entity_poly.entity_id
_entity_poly.type
_entity_poly.pdbx_seq_one_letter_code
_entity_poly.pdbx_strand_id
1 'polypeptide(L)'
;MRQMFFKYRFFIIPCLLLAFVLGWLIVRASPASESDIRRSACFVDGQSALCLYAHGDTVVLASDSVHAEGVWINRHWWWPSCDGRVLTIVQGRSPMLHGHAVGKNNLKQFVEQQADSLGRLLERKVIERKELAYYLRCHGVIDEGYTQIATYASRQNRETDSLKRIVDKLKAFRYTTGAKLFRKGTYSVSWYNARGELQRSGCEPVYTPLMRLHQPVILHTFRLIKPWGTYAVRNVPWGVSQYKKVITVTLSPTAPPENYRAVLAKGTYENHGEHNLPGLFAVDGSPVFTLHGRFIGIVSGKQVKQ
;
A
#
# COMPACT_ATOMS: atom_id res chain seq x y z
N MET A 1 63.71 6.69 17.75
CA MET A 1 62.61 6.05 17.05
C MET A 1 61.26 6.06 17.80
N ARG A 2 61.19 5.86 19.12
CA ARG A 2 59.91 5.85 19.89
C ARG A 2 59.13 7.20 19.94
N GLN A 3 59.80 8.36 19.92
CA GLN A 3 59.12 9.67 19.95
C GLN A 3 58.50 10.11 18.64
N MET A 4 58.97 9.62 17.48
CA MET A 4 58.34 9.87 16.19
C MET A 4 56.99 9.16 16.05
N PHE A 5 56.84 7.96 16.56
CA PHE A 5 55.61 7.20 16.51
C PHE A 5 54.46 7.88 17.27
N PHE A 6 54.70 8.61 18.33
CA PHE A 6 53.68 9.30 19.13
C PHE A 6 53.07 10.52 18.41
N LYS A 7 53.89 11.28 17.65
CA LYS A 7 53.38 12.42 16.86
C LYS A 7 52.50 12.02 15.70
N TYR A 8 52.77 10.86 15.05
CA TYR A 8 51.96 10.40 13.91
C TYR A 8 50.70 9.65 14.33
N ARG A 9 50.59 9.20 15.56
CA ARG A 9 49.41 8.54 16.09
C ARG A 9 48.15 9.44 16.02
N PHE A 10 48.31 10.71 16.31
CA PHE A 10 47.23 11.71 16.25
C PHE A 10 46.71 11.96 14.81
N PHE A 11 47.52 11.70 13.79
CA PHE A 11 47.11 11.86 12.40
C PHE A 11 46.65 10.53 11.75
N ILE A 12 47.24 9.41 12.14
CA ILE A 12 46.95 8.10 11.58
C ILE A 12 45.51 7.65 11.94
N ILE A 13 45.10 7.84 13.18
CA ILE A 13 43.77 7.43 13.66
C ILE A 13 42.64 8.19 12.92
N PRO A 14 42.64 9.53 12.82
CA PRO A 14 41.62 10.23 12.06
C PRO A 14 41.67 9.94 10.56
N CYS A 15 42.85 9.70 9.95
CA CYS A 15 42.94 9.29 8.55
C CYS A 15 42.35 7.89 8.30
N LEU A 16 42.61 6.93 9.21
CA LEU A 16 42.00 5.60 9.14
C LEU A 16 40.49 5.65 9.35
N LEU A 17 40.01 6.46 10.29
CA LEU A 17 38.57 6.71 10.49
C LEU A 17 37.93 7.35 9.26
N LEU A 18 38.59 8.36 8.68
CA LEU A 18 38.10 9.00 7.46
C LEU A 18 38.07 8.02 6.28
N ALA A 19 39.13 7.22 6.10
CA ALA A 19 39.18 6.18 5.06
C ALA A 19 38.11 5.12 5.29
N PHE A 20 37.86 4.71 6.53
CA PHE A 20 36.79 3.79 6.88
C PHE A 20 35.42 4.37 6.58
N VAL A 21 35.17 5.64 6.97
CA VAL A 21 33.92 6.35 6.69
C VAL A 21 33.71 6.54 5.18
N LEU A 22 34.75 6.93 4.44
CA LEU A 22 34.69 7.06 2.98
C LEU A 22 34.46 5.72 2.30
N GLY A 23 35.20 4.67 2.68
CA GLY A 23 34.99 3.32 2.18
C GLY A 23 33.59 2.82 2.48
N TRP A 24 33.09 3.07 3.68
CA TRP A 24 31.74 2.74 4.08
C TRP A 24 30.66 3.50 3.30
N LEU A 25 30.87 4.79 3.03
CA LEU A 25 29.98 5.59 2.16
C LEU A 25 29.99 5.11 0.71
N ILE A 26 31.14 4.72 0.17
CA ILE A 26 31.28 4.17 -1.19
C ILE A 26 30.54 2.84 -1.31
N VAL A 27 30.75 1.92 -0.38
CA VAL A 27 30.05 0.62 -0.36
C VAL A 27 28.54 0.82 -0.25
N ARG A 28 28.12 1.84 0.48
CA ARG A 28 26.70 2.17 0.62
C ARG A 28 26.09 2.92 -0.56
N ALA A 29 26.90 3.66 -1.31
CA ALA A 29 26.47 4.30 -2.55
C ALA A 29 26.41 3.30 -3.72
N SER A 30 26.85 2.07 -3.53
CA SER A 30 26.82 1.04 -4.55
C SER A 30 25.38 0.74 -4.98
N PRO A 31 25.12 0.62 -6.27
CA PRO A 31 23.83 0.23 -6.80
C PRO A 31 23.46 -1.18 -6.32
N ALA A 32 22.17 -1.44 -6.19
CA ALA A 32 21.66 -2.74 -5.79
C ALA A 32 21.97 -3.79 -6.85
N SER A 33 22.43 -4.95 -6.43
CA SER A 33 22.57 -6.11 -7.30
C SER A 33 21.20 -6.65 -7.70
N GLU A 34 21.13 -7.49 -8.73
CA GLU A 34 19.87 -8.11 -9.13
C GLU A 34 19.24 -8.92 -8.00
N SER A 35 20.04 -9.61 -7.21
CA SER A 35 19.56 -10.35 -6.03
C SER A 35 19.01 -9.40 -4.95
N ASP A 36 19.61 -8.23 -4.77
CA ASP A 36 19.12 -7.23 -3.82
C ASP A 36 17.81 -6.61 -4.29
N ILE A 37 17.71 -6.32 -5.59
CA ILE A 37 16.49 -5.83 -6.22
C ILE A 37 15.34 -6.81 -5.96
N ARG A 38 15.55 -8.11 -6.21
CA ARG A 38 14.53 -9.15 -5.95
C ARG A 38 14.12 -9.23 -4.49
N ARG A 39 15.06 -9.06 -3.55
CA ARG A 39 14.81 -9.10 -2.10
C ARG A 39 14.24 -7.80 -1.53
N SER A 40 14.14 -6.76 -2.34
CA SER A 40 13.57 -5.48 -1.91
C SER A 40 12.05 -5.44 -1.96
N ALA A 41 11.42 -6.27 -2.79
CA ALA A 41 9.99 -6.31 -2.95
C ALA A 41 9.27 -7.09 -1.84
N CYS A 42 8.05 -6.69 -1.55
CA CYS A 42 7.16 -7.36 -0.61
C CYS A 42 5.69 -7.20 -1.04
N PHE A 43 4.81 -8.09 -0.54
CA PHE A 43 3.37 -7.93 -0.69
C PHE A 43 2.81 -7.11 0.46
N VAL A 44 1.81 -6.31 0.15
CA VAL A 44 1.04 -5.55 1.13
C VAL A 44 -0.42 -5.91 0.98
N ASP A 45 -0.95 -6.58 2.00
CA ASP A 45 -2.35 -6.94 2.10
C ASP A 45 -2.98 -6.18 3.26
N GLY A 46 -4.25 -5.81 3.11
CA GLY A 46 -4.92 -5.15 4.21
C GLY A 46 -6.38 -4.84 3.93
N GLN A 47 -6.98 -4.20 4.90
CA GLN A 47 -8.30 -3.61 4.80
C GLN A 47 -8.21 -2.13 5.14
N SER A 48 -8.81 -1.31 4.31
CA SER A 48 -8.92 0.13 4.52
C SER A 48 -10.39 0.50 4.64
N ALA A 49 -10.74 1.28 5.64
CA ALA A 49 -12.10 1.75 5.88
C ALA A 49 -12.12 3.27 6.02
N LEU A 50 -13.09 3.90 5.38
CA LEU A 50 -13.42 5.30 5.61
C LEU A 50 -14.45 5.37 6.74
N CYS A 51 -14.11 6.07 7.80
CA CYS A 51 -14.89 6.16 9.01
C CYS A 51 -15.30 7.61 9.29
N LEU A 52 -16.54 7.79 9.71
CA LEU A 52 -17.04 9.03 10.27
C LEU A 52 -17.18 8.88 11.79
N TYR A 53 -16.49 9.72 12.53
CA TYR A 53 -16.65 9.82 13.98
C TYR A 53 -17.59 10.98 14.32
N ALA A 54 -18.64 10.70 15.07
CA ALA A 54 -19.57 11.71 15.58
C ALA A 54 -20.29 11.17 16.82
N HIS A 55 -20.57 12.05 17.78
CA HIS A 55 -21.32 11.71 19.02
C HIS A 55 -20.77 10.53 19.83
N GLY A 56 -19.46 10.29 19.79
CA GLY A 56 -18.85 9.14 20.48
C GLY A 56 -18.94 7.83 19.69
N ASP A 57 -19.63 7.79 18.57
CA ASP A 57 -19.78 6.61 17.71
C ASP A 57 -18.94 6.72 16.43
N THR A 58 -18.54 5.59 15.89
CA THR A 58 -17.80 5.49 14.62
C THR A 58 -18.63 4.73 13.60
N VAL A 59 -18.96 5.39 12.51
CA VAL A 59 -19.68 4.79 11.39
C VAL A 59 -18.69 4.47 10.26
N VAL A 60 -18.64 3.21 9.86
CA VAL A 60 -17.87 2.80 8.67
C VAL A 60 -18.71 3.12 7.44
N LEU A 61 -18.24 4.04 6.60
CA LEU A 61 -18.93 4.48 5.38
C LEU A 61 -18.61 3.56 4.19
N ALA A 62 -17.36 3.16 4.10
CA ALA A 62 -16.89 2.22 3.09
C ALA A 62 -15.70 1.44 3.63
N SER A 63 -15.58 0.19 3.22
CA SER A 63 -14.40 -0.63 3.48
C SER A 63 -13.99 -1.35 2.20
N ASP A 64 -12.68 -1.54 2.04
CA ASP A 64 -12.14 -2.23 0.88
C ASP A 64 -10.92 -3.05 1.27
N SER A 65 -10.70 -4.15 0.57
CA SER A 65 -9.47 -4.92 0.66
C SER A 65 -8.41 -4.26 -0.22
N VAL A 66 -7.21 -4.20 0.29
CA VAL A 66 -6.05 -3.64 -0.39
C VAL A 66 -5.09 -4.78 -0.68
N HIS A 67 -4.72 -4.92 -1.93
CA HIS A 67 -3.68 -5.82 -2.40
C HIS A 67 -2.74 -5.01 -3.27
N ALA A 68 -1.51 -4.82 -2.81
CA ALA A 68 -0.50 -4.04 -3.50
C ALA A 68 0.86 -4.68 -3.30
N GLU A 69 1.82 -4.24 -4.06
CA GLU A 69 3.22 -4.50 -3.79
C GLU A 69 3.83 -3.35 -3.00
N GLY A 70 5.01 -3.58 -2.48
CA GLY A 70 5.76 -2.58 -1.75
C GLY A 70 7.25 -2.85 -1.81
N VAL A 71 8.00 -1.88 -1.36
CA VAL A 71 9.46 -1.95 -1.30
C VAL A 71 9.96 -1.59 0.09
N TRP A 72 10.88 -2.40 0.59
CA TRP A 72 11.58 -2.09 1.83
C TRP A 72 12.45 -0.86 1.64
N ILE A 73 12.26 0.17 2.48
CA ILE A 73 13.04 1.43 2.44
C ILE A 73 13.80 1.66 3.75
N ASN A 74 14.87 2.42 3.64
CA ASN A 74 15.58 2.96 4.81
C ASN A 74 15.08 4.37 5.13
N ARG A 75 14.92 4.68 6.41
CA ARG A 75 14.55 6.02 6.88
C ARG A 75 15.55 7.07 6.43
N HIS A 76 16.83 6.72 6.56
CA HIS A 76 17.93 7.61 6.21
C HIS A 76 18.86 6.94 5.22
N TRP A 77 19.17 7.61 4.12
CA TRP A 77 20.07 7.10 3.09
C TRP A 77 21.50 6.83 3.60
N TRP A 78 21.91 7.56 4.61
CA TRP A 78 23.27 7.51 5.20
C TRP A 78 23.37 6.58 6.41
N TRP A 79 22.23 6.17 7.02
CA TRP A 79 22.25 5.30 8.21
C TRP A 79 21.96 3.84 7.86
N PRO A 80 22.68 2.88 8.49
CA PRO A 80 22.52 1.47 8.19
C PRO A 80 21.23 0.82 8.71
N SER A 81 20.57 1.45 9.67
CA SER A 81 19.43 0.83 10.31
C SER A 81 18.24 0.76 9.36
N CYS A 82 17.78 -0.44 9.16
CA CYS A 82 16.55 -0.74 8.48
C CYS A 82 15.47 -0.86 9.55
N ASP A 83 14.59 0.09 9.60
CA ASP A 83 13.58 0.22 10.63
C ASP A 83 12.22 -0.41 10.24
N GLY A 84 12.23 -1.36 9.32
CA GLY A 84 11.03 -2.10 8.93
C GLY A 84 10.00 -1.27 8.17
N ARG A 85 10.43 -0.26 7.43
CA ARG A 85 9.54 0.58 6.63
C ARG A 85 9.35 0.02 5.23
N VAL A 86 8.11 0.11 4.77
CA VAL A 86 7.70 -0.29 3.43
C VAL A 86 7.05 0.90 2.74
N LEU A 87 7.52 1.24 1.56
CA LEU A 87 6.89 2.20 0.67
C LEU A 87 5.95 1.43 -0.26
N THR A 88 4.71 1.84 -0.34
CA THR A 88 3.67 1.18 -1.15
C THR A 88 2.62 2.19 -1.59
N ILE A 89 1.68 1.74 -2.41
CA ILE A 89 0.48 2.49 -2.77
C ILE A 89 -0.72 1.69 -2.26
N VAL A 90 -1.38 2.23 -1.25
CA VAL A 90 -2.59 1.65 -0.70
C VAL A 90 -3.78 2.22 -1.44
N GLN A 91 -4.26 1.51 -2.46
CA GLN A 91 -5.47 1.87 -3.19
C GLN A 91 -6.60 0.93 -2.79
N GLY A 92 -7.71 1.52 -2.33
CA GLY A 92 -8.98 0.82 -2.29
C GLY A 92 -9.68 0.96 -3.66
N ARG A 93 -10.42 -0.05 -4.07
CA ARG A 93 -11.21 -0.01 -5.32
C ARG A 93 -12.46 0.87 -5.19
N SER A 94 -12.90 1.14 -3.97
CA SER A 94 -14.10 1.94 -3.72
C SER A 94 -13.85 3.42 -4.02
N PRO A 95 -14.62 4.05 -4.93
CA PRO A 95 -14.55 5.48 -5.20
C PRO A 95 -14.73 6.36 -3.94
N MET A 96 -15.45 5.86 -2.94
CA MET A 96 -15.65 6.55 -1.67
C MET A 96 -14.37 6.67 -0.84
N LEU A 97 -13.43 5.73 -1.02
CA LEU A 97 -12.12 5.80 -0.36
C LEU A 97 -11.19 6.83 -1.02
N HIS A 98 -11.57 7.33 -2.17
CA HIS A 98 -10.82 8.34 -2.92
C HIS A 98 -11.18 9.78 -2.49
N GLY A 99 -11.74 9.95 -1.29
CA GLY A 99 -12.19 11.23 -0.78
C GLY A 99 -11.07 12.28 -0.75
N HIS A 100 -11.36 13.42 -1.32
CA HIS A 100 -10.64 14.67 -1.11
C HIS A 100 -10.55 14.91 0.40
N ALA A 101 -9.48 15.55 0.84
CA ALA A 101 -9.39 16.05 2.21
C ALA A 101 -10.61 16.98 2.45
N VAL A 102 -11.63 16.45 3.11
CA VAL A 102 -12.84 17.23 3.39
C VAL A 102 -12.49 18.19 4.53
N GLY A 103 -12.34 19.45 4.19
CA GLY A 103 -12.19 20.51 5.20
C GLY A 103 -13.37 20.48 6.18
N LYS A 104 -13.14 20.94 7.41
CA LYS A 104 -14.18 20.97 8.46
C LYS A 104 -15.49 21.61 7.96
N ASN A 105 -15.38 22.63 7.12
CA ASN A 105 -16.53 23.38 6.59
C ASN A 105 -17.39 22.59 5.59
N ASN A 106 -16.82 21.54 4.98
CA ASN A 106 -17.51 20.76 3.95
C ASN A 106 -17.95 19.37 4.46
N LEU A 107 -17.71 19.04 5.74
CA LEU A 107 -18.06 17.72 6.27
C LEU A 107 -19.57 17.46 6.22
N LYS A 108 -20.40 18.45 6.55
CA LYS A 108 -21.84 18.33 6.49
C LYS A 108 -22.31 18.04 5.07
N GLN A 109 -21.86 18.84 4.11
CA GLN A 109 -22.19 18.66 2.69
C GLN A 109 -21.72 17.30 2.17
N PHE A 110 -20.51 16.86 2.57
CA PHE A 110 -20.01 15.54 2.22
C PHE A 110 -20.91 14.42 2.75
N VAL A 111 -21.32 14.50 4.03
CA VAL A 111 -22.21 13.49 4.64
C VAL A 111 -23.57 13.45 3.97
N GLU A 112 -24.15 14.61 3.63
CA GLU A 112 -25.42 14.72 2.90
C GLU A 112 -25.30 14.08 1.50
N GLN A 113 -24.27 14.41 0.74
CA GLN A 113 -24.02 13.81 -0.58
C GLN A 113 -23.84 12.29 -0.51
N GLN A 114 -23.14 11.80 0.52
CA GLN A 114 -22.98 10.38 0.73
C GLN A 114 -24.29 9.69 1.13
N ALA A 115 -25.09 10.32 1.99
CA ALA A 115 -26.41 9.80 2.37
C ALA A 115 -27.34 9.68 1.15
N ASP A 116 -27.33 10.65 0.24
CA ASP A 116 -28.12 10.63 -0.99
C ASP A 116 -27.62 9.56 -1.97
N SER A 117 -26.31 9.48 -2.16
CA SER A 117 -25.71 8.49 -3.06
C SER A 117 -25.98 7.05 -2.60
N LEU A 118 -25.77 6.79 -1.30
CA LEU A 118 -26.04 5.47 -0.71
C LEU A 118 -27.55 5.20 -0.61
N GLY A 119 -28.35 6.22 -0.43
CA GLY A 119 -29.80 6.13 -0.47
C GLY A 119 -30.32 5.60 -1.80
N ARG A 120 -29.85 6.15 -2.92
CA ARG A 120 -30.20 5.66 -4.27
C ARG A 120 -29.70 4.23 -4.51
N LEU A 121 -28.54 3.86 -3.97
CA LEU A 121 -28.06 2.48 -4.06
C LEU A 121 -28.95 1.53 -3.24
N LEU A 122 -29.36 1.98 -2.04
CA LEU A 122 -30.27 1.20 -1.19
C LEU A 122 -31.62 0.95 -1.87
N GLU A 123 -32.19 1.96 -2.50
CA GLU A 123 -33.45 1.83 -3.25
C GLU A 123 -33.35 0.76 -4.33
N ARG A 124 -32.28 0.76 -5.13
CA ARG A 124 -32.05 -0.26 -6.14
C ARG A 124 -31.91 -1.66 -5.54
N LYS A 125 -31.15 -1.79 -4.45
CA LYS A 125 -30.99 -3.10 -3.75
C LYS A 125 -32.29 -3.60 -3.11
N VAL A 126 -33.15 -2.70 -2.64
CA VAL A 126 -34.48 -3.07 -2.13
C VAL A 126 -35.40 -3.60 -3.25
N ILE A 127 -35.33 -3.02 -4.45
CA ILE A 127 -36.07 -3.54 -5.62
C ILE A 127 -35.57 -4.95 -5.98
N GLU A 128 -34.27 -5.09 -6.15
CA GLU A 128 -33.61 -6.40 -6.44
C GLU A 128 -33.98 -7.47 -5.39
N ARG A 129 -33.98 -7.10 -4.11
CA ARG A 129 -34.40 -7.98 -3.01
C ARG A 129 -35.85 -8.44 -3.18
N LYS A 130 -36.77 -7.54 -3.60
CA LYS A 130 -38.18 -7.90 -3.86
C LYS A 130 -38.31 -8.86 -5.02
N GLU A 131 -37.56 -8.64 -6.09
CA GLU A 131 -37.54 -9.51 -7.27
C GLU A 131 -37.01 -10.91 -6.94
N LEU A 132 -35.90 -10.98 -6.20
CA LEU A 132 -35.33 -12.25 -5.73
C LEU A 132 -36.31 -12.98 -4.79
N ALA A 133 -36.97 -12.27 -3.89
CA ALA A 133 -37.96 -12.84 -3.00
C ALA A 133 -39.21 -13.37 -3.77
N TYR A 134 -39.59 -12.68 -4.82
CA TYR A 134 -40.64 -13.13 -5.70
C TYR A 134 -40.25 -14.41 -6.46
N TYR A 135 -39.05 -14.44 -7.07
CA TYR A 135 -38.51 -15.61 -7.74
C TYR A 135 -38.49 -16.84 -6.81
N LEU A 136 -37.97 -16.70 -5.61
CA LEU A 136 -37.88 -17.82 -4.66
C LEU A 136 -39.25 -18.32 -4.16
N ARG A 137 -40.32 -17.53 -4.30
CA ARG A 137 -41.70 -18.00 -4.04
C ARG A 137 -42.33 -18.74 -5.19
N CYS A 138 -41.92 -18.42 -6.40
CA CYS A 138 -42.48 -19.05 -7.62
C CYS A 138 -41.77 -20.35 -8.02
N HIS A 139 -40.56 -20.60 -7.48
CA HIS A 139 -39.71 -21.72 -7.81
C HIS A 139 -39.47 -22.62 -6.60
N GLY A 140 -39.28 -23.90 -6.83
CA GLY A 140 -39.04 -24.91 -5.77
C GLY A 140 -37.57 -25.29 -5.66
N VAL A 141 -37.21 -25.95 -4.56
CA VAL A 141 -35.84 -26.42 -4.29
C VAL A 141 -35.31 -27.38 -5.35
N ILE A 142 -36.22 -28.01 -6.10
CA ILE A 142 -35.90 -29.00 -7.16
C ILE A 142 -35.50 -28.29 -8.47
N ASP A 143 -35.87 -27.02 -8.64
CA ASP A 143 -35.57 -26.27 -9.85
C ASP A 143 -34.07 -26.00 -9.99
N GLU A 144 -33.57 -26.15 -11.20
CA GLU A 144 -32.17 -25.91 -11.52
C GLU A 144 -31.78 -24.46 -11.15
N GLY A 145 -30.68 -24.30 -10.43
CA GLY A 145 -30.17 -22.98 -9.99
C GLY A 145 -30.84 -22.37 -8.76
N TYR A 146 -31.92 -22.99 -8.22
CA TYR A 146 -32.59 -22.44 -7.02
C TYR A 146 -31.66 -22.22 -5.86
N THR A 147 -30.79 -23.18 -5.51
CA THR A 147 -29.85 -23.08 -4.40
C THR A 147 -28.86 -21.94 -4.59
N GLN A 148 -28.42 -21.69 -5.81
CA GLN A 148 -27.51 -20.58 -6.14
C GLN A 148 -28.20 -19.23 -5.93
N ILE A 149 -29.43 -19.11 -6.44
CA ILE A 149 -30.23 -17.87 -6.29
C ILE A 149 -30.61 -17.65 -4.81
N ALA A 150 -30.96 -18.67 -4.06
CA ALA A 150 -31.25 -18.58 -2.62
C ALA A 150 -30.01 -18.11 -1.82
N THR A 151 -28.84 -18.64 -2.16
CA THR A 151 -27.57 -18.21 -1.55
C THR A 151 -27.26 -16.75 -1.87
N TYR A 152 -27.43 -16.36 -3.14
CA TYR A 152 -27.27 -14.98 -3.58
C TYR A 152 -28.26 -14.04 -2.87
N ALA A 153 -29.53 -14.40 -2.79
CA ALA A 153 -30.56 -13.63 -2.10
C ALA A 153 -30.23 -13.44 -0.60
N SER A 154 -29.75 -14.48 0.07
CA SER A 154 -29.31 -14.40 1.47
C SER A 154 -28.15 -13.43 1.67
N ARG A 155 -27.20 -13.41 0.74
CA ARG A 155 -26.09 -12.46 0.74
C ARG A 155 -26.58 -11.03 0.50
N GLN A 156 -27.42 -10.81 -0.51
CA GLN A 156 -28.01 -9.52 -0.84
C GLN A 156 -28.85 -8.95 0.31
N ASN A 157 -29.59 -9.80 1.03
CA ASN A 157 -30.35 -9.37 2.21
C ASN A 157 -29.44 -8.78 3.26
N ARG A 158 -28.34 -9.48 3.61
CA ARG A 158 -27.36 -8.99 4.61
C ARG A 158 -26.69 -7.68 4.18
N GLU A 159 -26.32 -7.58 2.91
CA GLU A 159 -25.71 -6.37 2.35
C GLU A 159 -26.70 -5.18 2.38
N THR A 160 -27.98 -5.42 2.00
CA THR A 160 -29.04 -4.43 2.02
C THR A 160 -29.34 -3.93 3.44
N ASP A 161 -29.42 -4.83 4.42
CA ASP A 161 -29.65 -4.46 5.82
C ASP A 161 -28.46 -3.69 6.42
N SER A 162 -27.24 -4.05 6.04
CA SER A 162 -26.04 -3.30 6.43
C SER A 162 -26.02 -1.91 5.83
N LEU A 163 -26.30 -1.80 4.52
CA LEU A 163 -26.37 -0.51 3.82
C LEU A 163 -27.47 0.40 4.40
N LYS A 164 -28.64 -0.17 4.74
CA LYS A 164 -29.72 0.57 5.38
C LYS A 164 -29.27 1.21 6.70
N ARG A 165 -28.60 0.42 7.57
CA ARG A 165 -28.08 0.97 8.84
C ARG A 165 -27.09 2.13 8.62
N ILE A 166 -26.24 2.03 7.59
CA ILE A 166 -25.30 3.12 7.26
C ILE A 166 -26.08 4.36 6.80
N VAL A 167 -27.03 4.21 5.90
CA VAL A 167 -27.85 5.32 5.38
C VAL A 167 -28.64 5.98 6.50
N ASP A 168 -29.26 5.19 7.40
CA ASP A 168 -30.02 5.71 8.53
C ASP A 168 -29.13 6.52 9.49
N LYS A 169 -27.90 6.03 9.77
CA LYS A 169 -26.92 6.75 10.59
C LYS A 169 -26.45 8.05 9.91
N LEU A 170 -26.25 8.05 8.59
CA LEU A 170 -25.86 9.25 7.85
C LEU A 170 -26.99 10.28 7.81
N LYS A 171 -28.23 9.87 7.61
CA LYS A 171 -29.40 10.76 7.65
C LYS A 171 -29.65 11.34 9.05
N ALA A 172 -29.35 10.58 10.08
CA ALA A 172 -29.42 11.03 11.47
C ALA A 172 -28.24 11.90 11.90
N PHE A 173 -27.21 12.04 11.06
CA PHE A 173 -26.01 12.80 11.39
C PHE A 173 -26.32 14.26 11.74
N ARG A 174 -25.80 14.69 12.88
CA ARG A 174 -25.79 16.10 13.29
C ARG A 174 -24.34 16.53 13.47
N TYR A 175 -23.99 17.66 12.89
CA TYR A 175 -22.64 18.20 13.06
C TYR A 175 -22.42 18.60 14.51
N THR A 176 -21.35 18.07 15.10
CA THR A 176 -20.87 18.44 16.44
C THR A 176 -19.42 18.84 16.38
N THR A 177 -19.01 19.68 17.34
CA THR A 177 -17.60 20.00 17.54
C THR A 177 -16.84 18.72 17.84
N GLY A 178 -15.93 18.31 16.95
CA GLY A 178 -15.19 17.06 17.06
C GLY A 178 -15.60 15.97 16.08
N ALA A 179 -16.69 16.16 15.31
CA ALA A 179 -16.98 15.28 14.19
C ALA A 179 -15.84 15.32 13.18
N LYS A 180 -15.34 14.15 12.78
CA LYS A 180 -14.22 14.03 11.84
C LYS A 180 -14.36 12.82 10.95
N LEU A 181 -13.90 12.99 9.70
CA LEU A 181 -13.68 11.91 8.76
C LEU A 181 -12.25 11.42 8.91
N PHE A 182 -12.06 10.12 9.02
CA PHE A 182 -10.74 9.53 9.09
C PHE A 182 -10.71 8.17 8.40
N ARG A 183 -9.53 7.76 8.00
CA ARG A 183 -9.31 6.44 7.43
C ARG A 183 -8.70 5.54 8.51
N LYS A 184 -9.27 4.35 8.67
CA LYS A 184 -8.74 3.28 9.48
C LYS A 184 -8.27 2.18 8.55
N GLY A 185 -7.04 1.69 8.73
CA GLY A 185 -6.51 0.58 7.96
C GLY A 185 -5.77 -0.40 8.87
N THR A 186 -5.92 -1.67 8.57
CA THR A 186 -5.10 -2.75 9.13
C THR A 186 -4.36 -3.38 7.97
N TYR A 187 -3.05 -3.37 8.03
CA TYR A 187 -2.20 -3.84 6.94
C TYR A 187 -1.26 -4.93 7.44
N SER A 188 -0.85 -5.79 6.55
CA SER A 188 0.20 -6.77 6.77
C SER A 188 1.13 -6.78 5.58
N VAL A 189 2.40 -6.98 5.85
CA VAL A 189 3.44 -7.13 4.85
C VAL A 189 3.93 -8.57 4.86
N SER A 190 3.99 -9.17 3.68
CA SER A 190 4.49 -10.53 3.47
C SER A 190 5.70 -10.49 2.54
N TRP A 191 6.72 -11.27 2.86
CA TRP A 191 7.98 -11.33 2.10
C TRP A 191 8.59 -12.72 2.19
N TYR A 192 9.53 -13.01 1.28
CA TYR A 192 10.31 -14.24 1.33
C TYR A 192 11.62 -14.01 2.07
N ASN A 193 11.90 -14.86 3.05
CA ASN A 193 13.19 -14.85 3.73
C ASN A 193 14.31 -15.47 2.85
N ALA A 194 15.54 -15.50 3.36
CA ALA A 194 16.67 -16.08 2.64
C ALA A 194 16.55 -17.59 2.36
N ARG A 195 15.61 -18.28 3.04
CA ARG A 195 15.33 -19.71 2.82
C ARG A 195 14.18 -19.93 1.84
N GLY A 196 13.57 -18.86 1.31
CA GLY A 196 12.39 -18.95 0.45
C GLY A 196 11.07 -19.16 1.19
N GLU A 197 11.05 -19.04 2.52
CA GLU A 197 9.85 -19.19 3.33
C GLU A 197 9.08 -17.88 3.37
N LEU A 198 7.76 -17.93 3.21
CA LEU A 198 6.89 -16.77 3.32
C LEU A 198 6.76 -16.33 4.79
N GLN A 199 7.17 -15.12 5.06
CA GLN A 199 7.05 -14.46 6.36
C GLN A 199 5.97 -13.38 6.28
N ARG A 200 5.31 -13.12 7.40
CA ARG A 200 4.28 -12.08 7.50
C ARG A 200 4.43 -11.27 8.79
N SER A 201 4.18 -9.96 8.70
CA SER A 201 4.14 -9.08 9.86
C SER A 201 2.99 -8.09 9.72
N GLY A 202 2.31 -7.80 10.82
CA GLY A 202 1.40 -6.67 10.87
C GLY A 202 2.16 -5.36 10.71
N CYS A 203 1.51 -4.37 10.13
CA CYS A 203 2.06 -3.04 9.97
C CYS A 203 0.97 -1.97 10.05
N GLU A 204 1.40 -0.76 10.34
CA GLU A 204 0.57 0.43 10.41
C GLU A 204 1.18 1.57 9.58
N PRO A 205 0.36 2.46 9.05
CA PRO A 205 0.86 3.61 8.32
C PRO A 205 1.56 4.58 9.27
N VAL A 206 2.74 5.03 8.87
CA VAL A 206 3.52 6.03 9.62
C VAL A 206 2.77 7.37 9.70
N TYR A 207 2.00 7.65 8.69
CA TYR A 207 1.17 8.85 8.61
C TYR A 207 -0.08 8.51 7.79
N THR A 208 -1.26 8.81 8.33
CA THR A 208 -2.56 8.66 7.66
C THR A 208 -3.16 10.03 7.34
N PRO A 209 -2.69 10.73 6.31
CA PRO A 209 -3.51 11.79 5.76
C PRO A 209 -4.77 11.14 5.14
N LEU A 210 -5.83 11.91 4.98
CA LEU A 210 -6.89 11.54 4.03
C LEU A 210 -6.20 11.41 2.66
N MET A 211 -5.89 10.19 2.29
CA MET A 211 -4.97 9.90 1.18
C MET A 211 -5.60 10.32 -0.13
N ARG A 212 -4.87 11.11 -0.89
CA ARG A 212 -5.19 11.32 -2.30
C ARG A 212 -4.91 10.02 -3.05
N LEU A 213 -5.70 9.78 -4.10
CA LEU A 213 -5.44 8.71 -5.07
C LEU A 213 -3.97 8.67 -5.47
N HIS A 214 -3.43 7.47 -5.61
CA HIS A 214 -2.10 7.23 -6.17
C HIS A 214 -0.93 7.91 -5.40
N GLN A 215 -1.11 8.21 -4.12
CA GLN A 215 0.01 8.70 -3.31
C GLN A 215 0.75 7.56 -2.61
N PRO A 216 2.08 7.61 -2.61
CA PRO A 216 2.89 6.70 -1.84
C PRO A 216 2.60 6.79 -0.34
N VAL A 217 2.56 5.65 0.31
CA VAL A 217 2.35 5.51 1.75
C VAL A 217 3.49 4.74 2.34
N ILE A 218 3.97 5.19 3.48
CA ILE A 218 4.96 4.47 4.25
C ILE A 218 4.25 3.69 5.35
N LEU A 219 4.37 2.37 5.29
CA LEU A 219 3.95 1.46 6.35
C LEU A 219 5.15 1.12 7.22
N HIS A 220 4.89 0.81 8.47
CA HIS A 220 5.89 0.47 9.46
C HIS A 220 5.51 -0.86 10.10
N THR A 221 6.40 -1.84 10.07
CA THR A 221 6.15 -3.12 10.72
C THR A 221 6.19 -2.98 12.23
N PHE A 222 5.38 -3.75 12.93
CA PHE A 222 5.33 -3.69 14.41
C PHE A 222 6.67 -3.98 15.09
N ARG A 223 7.56 -4.70 14.43
CA ARG A 223 8.89 -5.02 14.97
C ARG A 223 9.92 -3.90 14.80
N LEU A 224 9.60 -2.85 14.03
CA LEU A 224 10.49 -1.71 13.81
C LEU A 224 11.90 -2.07 13.27
N ILE A 225 12.05 -3.26 12.71
CA ILE A 225 13.34 -3.78 12.24
C ILE A 225 13.12 -4.38 10.85
N LYS A 226 14.07 -4.15 9.97
CA LYS A 226 14.05 -4.81 8.65
C LYS A 226 14.13 -6.33 8.84
N PRO A 227 13.25 -7.10 8.23
CA PRO A 227 13.31 -8.54 8.30
C PRO A 227 14.61 -9.08 7.72
N TRP A 228 15.09 -10.16 8.31
CA TRP A 228 16.30 -10.83 7.83
C TRP A 228 16.09 -11.40 6.42
N GLY A 229 17.11 -11.29 5.58
CA GLY A 229 17.06 -11.75 4.19
C GLY A 229 16.45 -10.78 3.20
N THR A 230 15.86 -9.65 3.65
CA THR A 230 15.35 -8.59 2.77
C THR A 230 16.40 -7.53 2.48
N TYR A 231 16.21 -6.79 1.39
CA TYR A 231 17.04 -5.65 1.04
C TYR A 231 16.20 -4.37 1.12
N ALA A 232 16.66 -3.39 1.89
CA ALA A 232 15.99 -2.10 1.95
C ALA A 232 16.68 -1.11 1.00
N VAL A 233 15.91 -0.60 0.06
CA VAL A 233 16.40 0.39 -0.91
C VAL A 233 16.63 1.74 -0.21
N ARG A 234 17.53 2.50 -0.77
CA ARG A 234 17.80 3.86 -0.30
C ARG A 234 17.01 4.83 -1.16
N ASN A 235 16.20 5.62 -0.52
CA ASN A 235 15.61 6.77 -1.16
C ASN A 235 16.67 7.89 -1.18
N VAL A 236 17.34 8.02 -2.30
CA VAL A 236 18.38 9.06 -2.48
C VAL A 236 17.69 10.29 -3.06
N PRO A 237 17.73 11.43 -2.39
CA PRO A 237 17.00 12.65 -2.80
C PRO A 237 17.59 13.34 -4.05
N TRP A 238 18.64 12.82 -4.62
CA TRP A 238 19.26 13.39 -5.83
C TRP A 238 18.43 13.05 -7.05
N GLY A 239 17.91 14.07 -7.69
CA GLY A 239 17.02 13.98 -8.85
C GLY A 239 17.46 12.92 -9.84
N VAL A 240 16.52 12.06 -10.17
CA VAL A 240 16.67 11.04 -11.18
C VAL A 240 16.64 11.75 -12.53
N SER A 241 17.82 12.04 -13.09
CA SER A 241 17.90 12.49 -14.49
C SER A 241 17.30 11.41 -15.39
N GLN A 242 16.62 11.82 -16.43
CA GLN A 242 15.88 11.05 -17.42
C GLN A 242 16.49 9.67 -17.74
N TYR A 243 16.04 8.61 -17.06
CA TYR A 243 16.47 7.25 -17.34
C TYR A 243 15.59 6.66 -18.44
N LYS A 244 16.19 6.30 -19.55
CA LYS A 244 15.47 5.71 -20.68
C LYS A 244 15.10 4.23 -20.49
N LYS A 245 15.85 3.49 -19.67
CA LYS A 245 15.62 2.05 -19.44
C LYS A 245 15.52 1.76 -17.95
N VAL A 246 14.48 1.01 -17.56
CA VAL A 246 14.18 0.68 -16.17
C VAL A 246 13.87 -0.81 -16.00
N ILE A 247 13.96 -1.27 -14.76
CA ILE A 247 13.60 -2.61 -14.35
C ILE A 247 12.59 -2.47 -13.22
N THR A 248 11.49 -3.23 -13.27
CA THR A 248 10.59 -3.43 -12.13
C THR A 248 10.71 -4.84 -11.60
N VAL A 249 10.39 -5.01 -10.34
CA VAL A 249 10.26 -6.32 -9.69
C VAL A 249 8.80 -6.52 -9.32
N THR A 250 8.27 -7.66 -9.69
CA THR A 250 6.93 -8.09 -9.32
C THR A 250 7.00 -9.45 -8.64
N LEU A 251 6.28 -9.58 -7.56
CA LEU A 251 6.10 -10.85 -6.88
C LEU A 251 4.82 -11.48 -7.43
N SER A 252 4.92 -12.64 -8.09
CA SER A 252 3.74 -13.30 -8.64
C SER A 252 2.88 -13.92 -7.52
N PRO A 253 1.66 -13.43 -7.26
CA PRO A 253 0.79 -13.99 -6.23
C PRO A 253 0.16 -15.34 -6.63
N THR A 254 0.26 -15.71 -7.90
CA THR A 254 -0.37 -16.90 -8.47
C THR A 254 0.56 -18.10 -8.60
N ALA A 255 1.87 -17.90 -8.37
CA ALA A 255 2.80 -19.00 -8.37
C ALA A 255 2.68 -19.82 -7.08
N PRO A 256 2.72 -21.15 -7.13
CA PRO A 256 2.77 -21.95 -5.91
C PRO A 256 4.01 -21.58 -5.08
N PRO A 257 3.97 -21.72 -3.75
CA PRO A 257 5.04 -21.27 -2.84
C PRO A 257 6.45 -21.75 -3.23
N GLU A 258 6.54 -22.89 -3.89
CA GLU A 258 7.78 -23.50 -4.36
C GLU A 258 8.43 -22.75 -5.54
N ASN A 259 7.65 -21.97 -6.28
CA ASN A 259 8.06 -21.22 -7.47
C ASN A 259 7.98 -19.70 -7.31
N TYR A 260 7.84 -19.23 -6.10
CA TYR A 260 7.78 -17.81 -5.81
C TYR A 260 9.11 -17.11 -6.14
N ARG A 261 9.25 -16.72 -7.37
CA ARG A 261 10.39 -15.92 -7.80
C ARG A 261 9.92 -14.51 -8.10
N ALA A 262 10.59 -13.56 -7.49
CA ALA A 262 10.48 -12.18 -7.92
C ALA A 262 10.86 -12.12 -9.41
N VAL A 263 9.93 -11.71 -10.25
CA VAL A 263 10.14 -11.60 -11.70
C VAL A 263 10.60 -10.20 -12.00
N LEU A 264 11.64 -10.09 -12.82
CA LEU A 264 12.15 -8.82 -13.31
C LEU A 264 11.57 -8.54 -14.69
N ALA A 265 10.91 -7.41 -14.84
CA ALA A 265 10.46 -6.92 -16.14
C ALA A 265 11.21 -5.64 -16.51
N LYS A 266 11.56 -5.52 -17.79
CA LYS A 266 12.26 -4.36 -18.34
C LYS A 266 11.26 -3.48 -19.07
N GLY A 267 11.50 -2.17 -19.02
CA GLY A 267 10.72 -1.18 -19.73
C GLY A 267 11.49 0.12 -19.91
N THR A 268 10.79 1.16 -20.30
CA THR A 268 11.33 2.52 -20.43
C THR A 268 10.59 3.45 -19.48
N TYR A 269 11.31 4.45 -19.04
CA TYR A 269 10.81 5.55 -18.24
C TYR A 269 10.88 6.81 -19.08
N GLU A 270 9.75 7.49 -19.22
CA GLU A 270 9.61 8.66 -20.05
C GLU A 270 9.58 9.95 -19.20
N ASN A 271 9.68 11.08 -19.89
CA ASN A 271 9.53 12.38 -19.26
C ASN A 271 8.18 12.48 -18.54
N HIS A 272 8.15 13.12 -17.38
CA HIS A 272 6.98 13.29 -16.50
C HIS A 272 6.57 12.07 -15.66
N GLY A 273 7.42 11.04 -15.57
CA GLY A 273 7.18 9.91 -14.70
C GLY A 273 6.38 8.78 -15.32
N GLU A 274 6.06 8.84 -16.60
CA GLU A 274 5.35 7.77 -17.30
C GLU A 274 6.29 6.61 -17.63
N HIS A 275 5.72 5.40 -17.68
CA HIS A 275 6.46 4.19 -18.01
C HIS A 275 5.67 3.29 -18.97
N ASN A 276 6.40 2.47 -19.73
CA ASN A 276 5.83 1.44 -20.59
C ASN A 276 6.08 0.01 -20.06
N LEU A 277 6.26 -0.16 -18.76
CA LEU A 277 6.40 -1.48 -18.17
C LEU A 277 5.16 -2.35 -18.48
N PRO A 278 5.33 -3.65 -18.78
CA PRO A 278 4.20 -4.52 -19.07
C PRO A 278 3.25 -4.60 -17.87
N GLY A 279 1.94 -4.39 -18.10
CA GLY A 279 0.94 -4.27 -17.04
C GLY A 279 0.82 -5.47 -16.10
N LEU A 280 1.17 -6.68 -16.57
CA LEU A 280 1.24 -7.89 -15.75
C LEU A 280 2.36 -7.83 -14.69
N PHE A 281 3.38 -7.00 -14.91
CA PHE A 281 4.57 -6.89 -14.07
C PHE A 281 4.71 -5.49 -13.45
N ALA A 282 3.78 -4.60 -13.70
CA ALA A 282 3.75 -3.24 -13.18
C ALA A 282 2.52 -3.07 -12.29
N VAL A 283 2.53 -3.78 -11.16
CA VAL A 283 1.48 -3.68 -10.14
C VAL A 283 1.71 -2.44 -9.29
N ASP A 284 0.64 -1.82 -8.80
CA ASP A 284 0.76 -0.67 -7.90
C ASP A 284 1.62 -1.00 -6.68
N GLY A 285 2.62 -0.15 -6.43
CA GLY A 285 3.61 -0.36 -5.38
C GLY A 285 4.87 -1.12 -5.81
N SER A 286 4.90 -1.73 -7.00
CA SER A 286 6.11 -2.42 -7.51
C SER A 286 7.29 -1.47 -7.59
N PRO A 287 8.47 -1.84 -7.06
CA PRO A 287 9.64 -0.98 -7.11
C PRO A 287 10.25 -0.89 -8.52
N VAL A 288 10.67 0.30 -8.88
CA VAL A 288 11.31 0.60 -10.16
C VAL A 288 12.76 1.03 -9.94
N PHE A 289 13.65 0.43 -10.71
CA PHE A 289 15.10 0.67 -10.66
C PHE A 289 15.62 1.03 -12.03
N THR A 290 16.76 1.73 -12.07
CA THR A 290 17.57 1.83 -13.29
C THR A 290 18.18 0.46 -13.62
N LEU A 291 18.67 0.29 -14.85
CA LEU A 291 19.45 -0.91 -15.23
C LEU A 291 20.68 -1.14 -14.34
N HIS A 292 21.18 -0.08 -13.72
CA HIS A 292 22.32 -0.12 -12.82
C HIS A 292 21.94 -0.32 -11.35
N GLY A 293 20.68 -0.68 -11.04
CA GLY A 293 20.22 -0.98 -9.68
C GLY A 293 19.97 0.23 -8.77
N ARG A 294 19.85 1.44 -9.32
CA ARG A 294 19.43 2.61 -8.53
C ARG A 294 17.91 2.65 -8.43
N PHE A 295 17.39 2.80 -7.24
CA PHE A 295 15.96 2.95 -7.00
C PHE A 295 15.47 4.30 -7.53
N ILE A 296 14.36 4.27 -8.26
CA ILE A 296 13.72 5.44 -8.87
C ILE A 296 12.45 5.80 -8.08
N GLY A 297 11.63 4.80 -7.75
CA GLY A 297 10.33 4.99 -7.13
C GLY A 297 9.48 3.73 -7.24
N ILE A 298 8.18 3.86 -7.04
CA ILE A 298 7.21 2.78 -7.14
C ILE A 298 6.18 3.05 -8.22
N VAL A 299 5.66 1.99 -8.82
CA VAL A 299 4.61 2.06 -9.84
C VAL A 299 3.31 2.56 -9.21
N SER A 300 2.64 3.46 -9.92
CA SER A 300 1.32 3.97 -9.59
C SER A 300 0.51 4.16 -10.88
N GLY A 301 -0.24 3.15 -11.26
CA GLY A 301 -0.89 3.12 -12.57
C GLY A 301 0.12 3.21 -13.71
N LYS A 302 0.07 4.27 -14.52
CA LYS A 302 1.03 4.52 -15.60
C LYS A 302 2.22 5.40 -15.20
N GLN A 303 2.35 5.77 -13.94
CA GLN A 303 3.38 6.67 -13.44
C GLN A 303 4.28 5.98 -12.42
N VAL A 304 5.51 6.46 -12.29
CA VAL A 304 6.42 6.13 -11.19
C VAL A 304 6.39 7.29 -10.19
N LYS A 305 6.09 6.99 -8.94
CA LYS A 305 6.05 7.95 -7.83
C LYS A 305 7.25 7.73 -6.90
N GLN A 306 7.82 8.82 -6.41
CA GLN A 306 8.91 8.83 -5.42
C GLN A 306 8.38 9.03 -4.01
#